data_4052f1635d285d993d3b2bb8dd34e688
#
_entry.id   4052f1635d285d993d3b2bb8dd34e688
#
_cell.length_a   1.000
_cell.length_b   1.000
_cell.length_c   1.000
_cell.angle_alpha   90.00
_cell.angle_beta   90.00
_cell.angle_gamma   90.00
#
_symmetry.space_group_name_H-M   'P 1'
#
loop_
_entity.id
_entity.type
_entity.pdbx_description
1 polymer ?
#
loop_
_entity_poly.entity_id
_entity_poly.type
_entity_poly.pdbx_seq_one_letter_code
_entity_poly.pdbx_strand_id
1 'polypeptide(L)'
;PKDNIERAVKKGAGEMDGVSYEEILYEGYGPHNVALIVEVLTDNRNRTIASVRHAFSKGGGNLGSSNSVQYMFDRMGSITVRKAAIDEDQLTELILEAGADDIYTQDPNFYQVITSPANFDNVRSYLEEKELEMLSAEVIWNPQNRVEIEDSKKAEQVIKLIDMLDDDDDVKSVHSNF
;
A
#
# COMPACT_ATOMS: atom_id res chain seq x y z
N PRO A 1 -0.20 7.55 9.33
CA PRO A 1 -0.62 8.49 10.36
C PRO A 1 -1.84 9.30 9.92
N LYS A 2 -2.63 9.73 10.88
CA LYS A 2 -3.85 10.50 10.64
C LYS A 2 -3.59 11.80 9.87
N ASP A 3 -2.51 12.47 10.21
CA ASP A 3 -2.12 13.73 9.56
C ASP A 3 -1.77 13.54 8.08
N ASN A 4 -1.15 12.43 7.72
CA ASN A 4 -0.86 12.10 6.32
C ASN A 4 -2.13 11.86 5.52
N ILE A 5 -3.12 11.19 6.11
CA ILE A 5 -4.41 10.91 5.47
C ILE A 5 -5.16 12.22 5.24
N GLU A 6 -5.26 13.08 6.23
CA GLU A 6 -5.92 14.39 6.13
C GLU A 6 -5.23 15.28 5.08
N ARG A 7 -3.92 15.30 5.07
CA ARG A 7 -3.12 16.05 4.11
C ARG A 7 -3.31 15.52 2.69
N ALA A 8 -3.31 14.21 2.49
CA ALA A 8 -3.56 13.57 1.21
C ALA A 8 -4.97 13.88 0.69
N VAL A 9 -5.99 13.88 1.56
CA VAL A 9 -7.36 14.24 1.21
C VAL A 9 -7.44 15.71 0.76
N LYS A 10 -6.84 16.63 1.49
CA LYS A 10 -6.78 18.06 1.13
C LYS A 10 -6.07 18.27 -0.21
N LYS A 11 -4.95 17.58 -0.43
CA LYS A 11 -4.22 17.62 -1.70
C LYS A 11 -5.07 17.10 -2.85
N GLY A 12 -5.77 15.98 -2.66
CA GLY A 12 -6.65 15.39 -3.65
C GLY A 12 -7.87 16.24 -3.98
N ALA A 13 -8.36 17.05 -3.03
CA ALA A 13 -9.48 17.95 -3.20
C ALA A 13 -9.10 19.29 -3.87
N GLY A 14 -7.81 19.56 -4.10
CA GLY A 14 -7.32 20.79 -4.71
C GLY A 14 -7.55 22.03 -3.86
N GLU A 15 -7.68 21.89 -2.55
CA GLU A 15 -7.99 22.98 -1.62
C GLU A 15 -6.84 23.94 -1.36
N MET A 16 -5.65 23.67 -1.90
CA MET A 16 -4.48 24.53 -1.70
C MET A 16 -4.15 25.27 -2.99
N ASP A 17 -4.62 26.50 -3.10
CA ASP A 17 -4.38 27.37 -4.25
C ASP A 17 -2.89 27.64 -4.47
N GLY A 18 -2.45 27.55 -5.72
CA GLY A 18 -1.11 27.90 -6.16
C GLY A 18 -0.02 26.87 -5.82
N VAL A 19 -0.39 25.71 -5.28
CA VAL A 19 0.56 24.62 -4.95
C VAL A 19 0.34 23.48 -5.93
N SER A 20 1.44 23.06 -6.59
CA SER A 20 1.43 21.92 -7.49
C SER A 20 1.90 20.69 -6.75
N TYR A 21 1.04 19.68 -6.66
CA TYR A 21 1.37 18.37 -6.06
C TYR A 21 1.67 17.35 -7.13
N GLU A 22 2.63 16.48 -6.85
CA GLU A 22 2.96 15.38 -7.74
C GLU A 22 3.03 14.05 -6.97
N GLU A 23 2.65 13.00 -7.66
CA GLU A 23 2.81 11.64 -7.17
C GLU A 23 4.13 11.08 -7.66
N ILE A 24 4.91 10.50 -6.74
CA ILE A 24 6.20 9.90 -7.06
C ILE A 24 6.29 8.53 -6.43
N LEU A 25 6.91 7.60 -7.14
CA LEU A 25 7.19 6.28 -6.64
C LEU A 25 8.70 6.15 -6.43
N TYR A 26 9.09 5.91 -5.17
CA TYR A 26 10.48 5.60 -4.81
C TYR A 26 10.62 4.11 -4.54
N GLU A 27 11.79 3.58 -4.83
CA GLU A 27 12.10 2.16 -4.72
C GLU A 27 13.47 1.97 -4.11
N GLY A 28 13.62 0.93 -3.33
CA GLY A 28 14.91 0.61 -2.76
C GLY A 28 14.91 -0.65 -1.94
N TYR A 29 16.05 -0.91 -1.33
CA TYR A 29 16.23 -2.02 -0.42
C TYR A 29 16.41 -1.52 1.00
N GLY A 30 15.67 -2.11 1.91
CA GLY A 30 15.90 -1.98 3.34
C GLY A 30 16.98 -2.94 3.83
N PRO A 31 17.19 -3.02 5.15
CA PRO A 31 18.11 -3.99 5.72
C PRO A 31 17.67 -5.41 5.37
N HIS A 32 18.64 -6.32 5.28
CA HIS A 32 18.41 -7.75 5.00
C HIS A 32 17.76 -8.02 3.63
N ASN A 33 18.03 -7.16 2.64
CA ASN A 33 17.55 -7.27 1.26
C ASN A 33 16.02 -7.22 1.09
N VAL A 34 15.32 -6.60 2.02
CA VAL A 34 13.90 -6.38 1.88
C VAL A 34 13.64 -5.30 0.83
N ALA A 35 12.86 -5.63 -0.20
CA ALA A 35 12.48 -4.69 -1.23
C ALA A 35 11.33 -3.80 -0.75
N LEU A 36 11.42 -2.50 -1.01
CA LEU A 36 10.45 -1.50 -0.58
C LEU A 36 10.02 -0.62 -1.75
N ILE A 37 8.72 -0.37 -1.84
CA ILE A 37 8.13 0.63 -2.71
C ILE A 37 7.46 1.68 -1.83
N VAL A 38 7.79 2.95 -2.06
CA VAL A 38 7.28 4.08 -1.29
C VAL A 38 6.50 4.99 -2.23
N GLU A 39 5.20 5.09 -2.01
CA GLU A 39 4.33 6.02 -2.73
C GLU A 39 4.29 7.34 -1.99
N VAL A 40 4.62 8.42 -2.69
CA VAL A 40 4.59 9.77 -2.11
C VAL A 40 3.67 10.70 -2.89
N LEU A 41 3.13 11.67 -2.18
CA LEU A 41 2.40 12.80 -2.73
C LEU A 41 3.02 14.06 -2.13
N THR A 42 3.66 14.89 -2.95
CA THR A 42 4.45 16.01 -2.46
C THR A 42 4.32 17.26 -3.32
N ASP A 43 4.44 18.40 -2.68
CA ASP A 43 4.58 19.71 -3.30
C ASP A 43 6.06 20.16 -3.41
N ASN A 44 6.98 19.35 -2.90
CA ASN A 44 8.41 19.65 -2.90
C ASN A 44 9.23 18.36 -3.07
N ARG A 45 9.53 18.05 -4.32
CA ARG A 45 10.29 16.84 -4.70
C ARG A 45 11.64 16.77 -4.00
N ASN A 46 12.36 17.88 -3.90
CA ASN A 46 13.69 17.92 -3.30
C ASN A 46 13.64 17.60 -1.80
N ARG A 47 12.66 18.13 -1.09
CA ARG A 47 12.45 17.82 0.33
C ARG A 47 12.16 16.34 0.52
N THR A 48 11.27 15.79 -0.29
CA THR A 48 10.81 14.39 -0.16
C THR A 48 11.93 13.40 -0.48
N ILE A 49 12.66 13.60 -1.58
CA ILE A 49 13.76 12.70 -1.93
C ILE A 49 14.85 12.70 -0.85
N ALA A 50 15.13 13.86 -0.25
CA ALA A 50 16.09 13.96 0.82
C ALA A 50 15.65 13.20 2.08
N SER A 51 14.39 13.34 2.48
CA SER A 51 13.86 12.66 3.67
C SER A 51 13.74 11.15 3.46
N VAL A 52 13.29 10.70 2.27
CA VAL A 52 13.20 9.27 1.95
C VAL A 52 14.58 8.64 1.89
N ARG A 53 15.55 9.29 1.24
CA ARG A 53 16.93 8.81 1.19
C ARG A 53 17.55 8.72 2.59
N HIS A 54 17.30 9.72 3.43
CA HIS A 54 17.77 9.72 4.81
C HIS A 54 17.18 8.55 5.61
N ALA A 55 15.88 8.29 5.46
CA ALA A 55 15.21 7.16 6.13
C ALA A 55 15.83 5.81 5.72
N PHE A 56 16.02 5.59 4.42
CA PHE A 56 16.68 4.38 3.93
C PHE A 56 18.08 4.20 4.50
N SER A 57 18.90 5.26 4.45
CA SER A 57 20.28 5.22 4.95
C SER A 57 20.34 4.96 6.45
N LYS A 58 19.52 5.66 7.23
CA LYS A 58 19.44 5.49 8.68
C LYS A 58 18.89 4.10 9.06
N GLY A 59 18.01 3.54 8.26
CA GLY A 59 17.43 2.21 8.45
C GLY A 59 18.31 1.07 7.96
N GLY A 60 19.50 1.33 7.48
CA GLY A 60 20.42 0.29 7.02
C GLY A 60 20.18 -0.20 5.61
N GLY A 61 19.48 0.58 4.80
CA GLY A 61 19.18 0.28 3.41
C GLY A 61 19.71 1.31 2.44
N ASN A 62 19.25 1.23 1.21
CA ASN A 62 19.65 2.13 0.13
C ASN A 62 18.45 2.44 -0.77
N LEU A 63 18.27 3.73 -1.05
CA LEU A 63 17.34 4.17 -2.08
C LEU A 63 17.92 3.82 -3.45
N GLY A 64 17.13 3.12 -4.27
CA GLY A 64 17.52 2.73 -5.63
C GLY A 64 16.96 3.63 -6.71
N SER A 65 17.26 3.28 -7.94
CA SER A 65 16.70 3.92 -9.12
C SER A 65 15.30 3.37 -9.45
N SER A 66 14.59 4.04 -10.35
CA SER A 66 13.29 3.57 -10.85
C SER A 66 13.43 2.17 -11.46
N ASN A 67 12.44 1.32 -11.19
CA ASN A 67 12.37 -0.07 -11.64
C ASN A 67 13.42 -1.02 -11.01
N SER A 68 14.09 -0.59 -9.94
CA SER A 68 15.05 -1.46 -9.25
C SER A 68 14.38 -2.63 -8.50
N VAL A 69 13.14 -2.45 -8.01
CA VAL A 69 12.40 -3.48 -7.29
C VAL A 69 10.96 -3.69 -7.79
N GLN A 70 10.42 -2.82 -8.63
CA GLN A 70 9.03 -2.90 -9.09
C GLN A 70 8.69 -4.25 -9.72
N TYR A 71 9.63 -4.87 -10.43
CA TYR A 71 9.42 -6.16 -11.07
C TYR A 71 9.11 -7.30 -10.09
N MET A 72 9.40 -7.12 -8.81
CA MET A 72 9.11 -8.09 -7.75
C MET A 72 7.68 -7.98 -7.20
N PHE A 73 6.92 -6.99 -7.66
CA PHE A 73 5.59 -6.69 -7.16
C PHE A 73 4.57 -6.68 -8.29
N ASP A 74 3.33 -7.05 -7.96
CA ASP A 74 2.18 -6.90 -8.84
C ASP A 74 1.28 -5.80 -8.29
N ARG A 75 0.87 -4.88 -9.15
CA ARG A 75 -0.08 -3.85 -8.77
C ARG A 75 -1.50 -4.41 -8.86
N MET A 76 -2.27 -4.30 -7.77
CA MET A 76 -3.62 -4.85 -7.69
C MET A 76 -4.50 -4.06 -6.73
N GLY A 77 -5.82 -4.13 -6.94
CA GLY A 77 -6.79 -3.69 -5.96
C GLY A 77 -6.91 -4.75 -4.86
N SER A 78 -7.00 -4.30 -3.62
CA SER A 78 -7.17 -5.16 -2.45
C SER A 78 -8.28 -4.61 -1.56
N ILE A 79 -9.28 -5.44 -1.28
CA ILE A 79 -10.40 -5.10 -0.41
C ILE A 79 -10.48 -6.14 0.69
N THR A 80 -10.40 -5.70 1.93
CA THR A 80 -10.46 -6.59 3.10
C THR A 80 -11.84 -6.54 3.74
N VAL A 81 -12.44 -7.71 3.94
CA VAL A 81 -13.77 -7.89 4.51
C VAL A 81 -13.70 -8.88 5.66
N ARG A 82 -14.42 -8.62 6.75
CA ARG A 82 -14.51 -9.55 7.89
C ARG A 82 -15.27 -10.80 7.51
N LYS A 83 -14.76 -11.96 7.90
CA LYS A 83 -15.46 -13.24 7.72
C LYS A 83 -16.79 -13.28 8.49
N ALA A 84 -16.88 -12.58 9.61
CA ALA A 84 -18.11 -12.47 10.39
C ALA A 84 -19.21 -11.67 9.70
N ALA A 85 -18.90 -10.84 8.71
CA ALA A 85 -19.85 -9.96 8.05
C ALA A 85 -20.63 -10.63 6.92
N ILE A 86 -20.05 -11.67 6.30
CA ILE A 86 -20.66 -12.32 5.14
C ILE A 86 -20.11 -13.74 4.98
N ASP A 87 -20.96 -14.64 4.49
CA ASP A 87 -20.57 -15.99 4.13
C ASP A 87 -19.71 -16.00 2.85
N GLU A 88 -18.78 -16.94 2.76
CA GLU A 88 -17.84 -17.06 1.62
C GLU A 88 -18.58 -17.22 0.29
N ASP A 89 -19.61 -18.06 0.23
CA ASP A 89 -20.38 -18.29 -0.99
C ASP A 89 -21.11 -17.04 -1.44
N GLN A 90 -21.70 -16.30 -0.50
CA GLN A 90 -22.36 -15.02 -0.79
C GLN A 90 -21.37 -13.97 -1.28
N LEU A 91 -20.22 -13.87 -0.65
CA LEU A 91 -19.17 -12.93 -1.08
C LEU A 91 -18.66 -13.31 -2.47
N THR A 92 -18.45 -14.58 -2.73
CA THR A 92 -18.00 -15.06 -4.04
C THR A 92 -18.97 -14.68 -5.16
N GLU A 93 -20.27 -14.81 -4.93
CA GLU A 93 -21.29 -14.36 -5.90
C GLU A 93 -21.21 -12.85 -6.16
N LEU A 94 -21.08 -12.06 -5.09
CA LEU A 94 -20.99 -10.59 -5.22
C LEU A 94 -19.76 -10.16 -6.00
N ILE A 95 -18.60 -10.73 -5.69
CA ILE A 95 -17.35 -10.33 -6.36
C ILE A 95 -17.28 -10.80 -7.82
N LEU A 96 -17.88 -11.92 -8.16
CA LEU A 96 -18.01 -12.36 -9.55
C LEU A 96 -18.83 -11.38 -10.37
N GLU A 97 -19.98 -10.95 -9.85
CA GLU A 97 -20.82 -9.94 -10.50
C GLU A 97 -20.12 -8.58 -10.60
N ALA A 98 -19.36 -8.22 -9.58
CA ALA A 98 -18.60 -6.96 -9.55
C ALA A 98 -17.40 -6.94 -10.50
N GLY A 99 -16.91 -8.11 -10.92
CA GLY A 99 -15.76 -8.24 -11.80
C GLY A 99 -14.42 -8.30 -11.08
N ALA A 100 -14.39 -8.81 -9.86
CA ALA A 100 -13.14 -9.09 -9.15
C ALA A 100 -12.45 -10.32 -9.75
N ASP A 101 -11.13 -10.41 -9.54
CA ASP A 101 -10.31 -11.48 -10.12
C ASP A 101 -10.18 -12.69 -9.20
N ASP A 102 -10.10 -12.48 -7.88
CA ASP A 102 -9.84 -13.56 -6.93
C ASP A 102 -10.28 -13.20 -5.52
N ILE A 103 -10.29 -14.20 -4.65
CA ILE A 103 -10.55 -14.06 -3.22
C ILE A 103 -9.60 -14.95 -2.45
N TYR A 104 -8.91 -14.39 -1.44
CA TYR A 104 -8.06 -15.14 -0.52
C TYR A 104 -8.80 -15.34 0.80
N THR A 105 -8.84 -16.60 1.25
CA THR A 105 -9.64 -17.03 2.39
C THR A 105 -8.83 -17.68 3.51
N GLN A 106 -7.50 -17.67 3.39
CA GLN A 106 -6.61 -18.36 4.34
C GLN A 106 -6.54 -17.70 5.72
N ASP A 107 -6.75 -16.36 5.79
CA ASP A 107 -6.79 -15.70 7.08
C ASP A 107 -8.04 -16.14 7.86
N PRO A 108 -7.93 -16.48 9.17
CA PRO A 108 -9.07 -16.95 9.95
C PRO A 108 -10.17 -15.92 10.15
N ASN A 109 -9.87 -14.63 10.04
CA ASN A 109 -10.78 -13.54 10.37
C ASN A 109 -11.22 -12.71 9.18
N PHE A 110 -10.48 -12.76 8.07
CA PHE A 110 -10.68 -11.85 6.92
C PHE A 110 -10.67 -12.57 5.59
N TYR A 111 -11.47 -12.03 4.66
CA TYR A 111 -11.33 -12.27 3.22
C TYR A 111 -10.54 -11.12 2.61
N GLN A 112 -9.71 -11.43 1.63
CA GLN A 112 -9.09 -10.42 0.78
C GLN A 112 -9.59 -10.60 -0.64
N VAL A 113 -10.30 -9.60 -1.16
CA VAL A 113 -10.79 -9.56 -2.53
C VAL A 113 -9.74 -8.89 -3.40
N ILE A 114 -9.36 -9.52 -4.49
CA ILE A 114 -8.33 -9.04 -5.41
C ILE A 114 -8.97 -8.61 -6.72
N THR A 115 -8.58 -7.42 -7.18
CA THR A 115 -9.04 -6.86 -8.45
C THR A 115 -7.86 -6.41 -9.29
N SER A 116 -8.08 -6.21 -10.59
CA SER A 116 -7.15 -5.40 -11.39
C SER A 116 -7.20 -3.94 -10.90
N PRO A 117 -6.12 -3.17 -11.07
CA PRO A 117 -6.15 -1.74 -10.74
C PRO A 117 -7.25 -0.98 -11.50
N ALA A 118 -7.46 -1.33 -12.76
CA ALA A 118 -8.46 -0.70 -13.63
C ALA A 118 -9.90 -0.94 -13.15
N ASN A 119 -10.18 -2.11 -12.57
CA ASN A 119 -11.51 -2.50 -12.12
C ASN A 119 -11.77 -2.26 -10.64
N PHE A 120 -10.78 -1.78 -9.91
CA PHE A 120 -10.86 -1.59 -8.46
C PHE A 120 -12.03 -0.70 -8.03
N ASP A 121 -12.19 0.45 -8.66
CA ASP A 121 -13.26 1.40 -8.29
C ASP A 121 -14.65 0.82 -8.55
N ASN A 122 -14.81 0.06 -9.63
CA ASN A 122 -16.07 -0.61 -9.94
C ASN A 122 -16.43 -1.65 -8.88
N VAL A 123 -15.47 -2.48 -8.49
CA VAL A 123 -15.68 -3.52 -7.45
C VAL A 123 -15.99 -2.87 -6.11
N ARG A 124 -15.22 -1.88 -5.71
CA ARG A 124 -15.44 -1.15 -4.45
C ARG A 124 -16.84 -0.54 -4.42
N SER A 125 -17.25 0.18 -5.47
CA SER A 125 -18.55 0.82 -5.54
C SER A 125 -19.69 -0.19 -5.51
N TYR A 126 -19.53 -1.31 -6.19
CA TYR A 126 -20.53 -2.38 -6.18
C TYR A 126 -20.74 -2.96 -4.78
N LEU A 127 -19.65 -3.23 -4.05
CA LEU A 127 -19.72 -3.74 -2.68
C LEU A 127 -20.31 -2.71 -1.72
N GLU A 128 -20.00 -1.41 -1.91
CA GLU A 128 -20.60 -0.33 -1.13
C GLU A 128 -22.12 -0.26 -1.35
N GLU A 129 -22.59 -0.40 -2.59
CA GLU A 129 -24.02 -0.43 -2.91
C GLU A 129 -24.74 -1.61 -2.25
N LYS A 130 -24.04 -2.72 -2.06
CA LYS A 130 -24.54 -3.90 -1.34
C LYS A 130 -24.43 -3.78 0.17
N GLU A 131 -24.03 -2.61 0.66
CA GLU A 131 -23.88 -2.30 2.08
C GLU A 131 -22.91 -3.23 2.82
N LEU A 132 -21.93 -3.78 2.11
CA LEU A 132 -20.88 -4.60 2.69
C LEU A 132 -19.81 -3.71 3.33
N GLU A 133 -19.54 -3.92 4.61
CA GLU A 133 -18.48 -3.22 5.33
C GLU A 133 -17.11 -3.69 4.83
N MET A 134 -16.29 -2.75 4.39
CA MET A 134 -14.92 -2.99 3.99
C MET A 134 -13.98 -2.39 5.02
N LEU A 135 -13.10 -3.20 5.59
CA LEU A 135 -12.09 -2.74 6.55
C LEU A 135 -11.02 -1.90 5.86
N SER A 136 -10.67 -2.27 4.64
CA SER A 136 -9.77 -1.52 3.78
C SER A 136 -10.13 -1.74 2.33
N ALA A 137 -9.85 -0.73 1.49
CA ALA A 137 -10.01 -0.82 0.05
C ALA A 137 -8.98 0.10 -0.59
N GLU A 138 -7.96 -0.46 -1.24
CA GLU A 138 -6.84 0.29 -1.79
C GLU A 138 -6.19 -0.44 -2.95
N VAL A 139 -5.49 0.30 -3.80
CA VAL A 139 -4.60 -0.27 -4.80
C VAL A 139 -3.23 -0.42 -4.16
N ILE A 140 -2.70 -1.64 -4.18
CA ILE A 140 -1.44 -1.98 -3.52
C ILE A 140 -0.40 -2.49 -4.52
N TRP A 141 0.85 -2.47 -4.07
CA TRP A 141 1.95 -3.19 -4.69
C TRP A 141 2.15 -4.48 -3.89
N ASN A 142 1.71 -5.60 -4.43
CA ASN A 142 1.76 -6.89 -3.73
C ASN A 142 3.00 -7.67 -4.16
N PRO A 143 3.84 -8.12 -3.22
CA PRO A 143 5.04 -8.88 -3.56
C PRO A 143 4.67 -10.24 -4.14
N GLN A 144 5.38 -10.65 -5.20
CA GLN A 144 5.23 -11.98 -5.80
C GLN A 144 5.76 -13.07 -4.88
N ASN A 145 6.83 -12.75 -4.15
CA ASN A 145 7.43 -13.62 -3.14
C ASN A 145 7.78 -12.81 -1.90
N ARG A 146 7.58 -13.41 -0.73
CA ARG A 146 7.89 -12.75 0.53
C ARG A 146 9.24 -13.20 1.07
N VAL A 147 9.92 -12.26 1.72
CA VAL A 147 11.14 -12.53 2.47
C VAL A 147 10.76 -12.88 3.91
N GLU A 148 11.17 -14.03 4.36
CA GLU A 148 11.00 -14.44 5.76
C GLU A 148 12.25 -14.07 6.56
N ILE A 149 12.04 -13.44 7.71
CA ILE A 149 13.12 -13.06 8.63
C ILE A 149 12.77 -13.64 9.99
N GLU A 150 13.45 -14.71 10.37
CA GLU A 150 13.21 -15.42 11.64
C GLU A 150 13.83 -14.69 12.85
N ASP A 151 14.94 -13.99 12.64
CA ASP A 151 15.61 -13.23 13.69
C ASP A 151 14.80 -11.99 14.07
N SER A 152 14.34 -11.94 15.32
CA SER A 152 13.49 -10.85 15.81
C SER A 152 14.14 -9.47 15.72
N LYS A 153 15.45 -9.39 15.95
CA LYS A 153 16.20 -8.12 15.86
C LYS A 153 16.29 -7.62 14.44
N LYS A 154 16.51 -8.52 13.49
CA LYS A 154 16.53 -8.19 12.07
C LYS A 154 15.15 -7.75 11.59
N ALA A 155 14.10 -8.44 12.01
CA ALA A 155 12.72 -8.06 11.72
C ALA A 155 12.38 -6.66 12.27
N GLU A 156 12.80 -6.36 13.48
CA GLU A 156 12.63 -5.04 14.09
C GLU A 156 13.31 -3.92 13.29
N GLN A 157 14.48 -4.19 12.73
CA GLN A 157 15.19 -3.22 11.87
C GLN A 157 14.39 -2.87 10.62
N VAL A 158 13.77 -3.87 10.00
CA VAL A 158 12.90 -3.66 8.83
C VAL A 158 11.66 -2.86 9.20
N ILE A 159 10.98 -3.25 10.27
CA ILE A 159 9.77 -2.56 10.77
C ILE A 159 10.08 -1.12 11.11
N LYS A 160 11.22 -0.86 11.75
CA LYS A 160 11.65 0.49 12.10
C LYS A 160 11.85 1.38 10.88
N LEU A 161 12.42 0.85 9.80
CA LEU A 161 12.54 1.59 8.55
C LEU A 161 11.16 1.90 7.95
N ILE A 162 10.27 0.92 7.92
CA ILE A 162 8.91 1.10 7.41
C ILE A 162 8.18 2.19 8.22
N ASP A 163 8.31 2.15 9.55
CA ASP A 163 7.68 3.14 10.43
C ASP A 163 8.26 4.55 10.19
N MET A 164 9.55 4.68 10.00
CA MET A 164 10.18 5.96 9.67
C MET A 164 9.65 6.53 8.35
N LEU A 165 9.45 5.69 7.35
CA LEU A 165 8.87 6.11 6.07
C LEU A 165 7.40 6.50 6.23
N ASP A 166 6.63 5.71 6.96
CA ASP A 166 5.21 6.00 7.21
C ASP A 166 5.00 7.29 8.01
N ASP A 167 5.94 7.66 8.86
CA ASP A 167 5.88 8.90 9.65
C ASP A 167 6.19 10.15 8.81
N ASP A 168 6.73 10.00 7.62
CA ASP A 168 6.97 11.14 6.72
C ASP A 168 5.64 11.65 6.15
N ASP A 169 5.38 12.94 6.31
CA ASP A 169 4.15 13.59 5.88
C ASP A 169 3.89 13.49 4.38
N ASP A 170 4.92 13.35 3.57
CA ASP A 170 4.81 13.23 2.13
C ASP A 170 4.59 11.80 1.67
N VAL A 171 4.79 10.82 2.54
CA VAL A 171 4.61 9.40 2.24
C VAL A 171 3.14 9.01 2.37
N LYS A 172 2.58 8.50 1.29
CA LYS A 172 1.20 8.04 1.21
C LYS A 172 1.06 6.58 1.65
N SER A 173 1.97 5.73 1.20
CA SER A 173 2.00 4.31 1.55
C SER A 173 3.38 3.70 1.33
N VAL A 174 3.65 2.62 2.07
CA VAL A 174 4.87 1.83 1.96
C VAL A 174 4.48 0.38 1.72
N HIS A 175 5.07 -0.22 0.70
CA HIS A 175 4.86 -1.63 0.36
C HIS A 175 6.19 -2.38 0.43
N SER A 176 6.19 -3.58 0.98
CA SER A 176 7.40 -4.38 1.11
C SER A 176 7.14 -5.85 0.79
N ASN A 177 8.21 -6.59 0.52
CA ASN A 177 8.15 -8.04 0.39
C ASN A 177 8.48 -8.77 1.69
N PHE A 178 8.54 -8.03 2.78
CA PHE A 178 8.71 -8.55 4.12
C PHE A 178 7.42 -9.15 4.68
#